data_824ce151927c31d7089ef0f9f5e8bc16
#
_entry.id   824ce151927c31d7089ef0f9f5e8bc16
#
_cell.length_a   1.000
_cell.length_b   1.000
_cell.length_c   1.000
_cell.angle_alpha   90.00
_cell.angle_beta   90.00
_cell.angle_gamma   90.00
#
_symmetry.space_group_name_H-M   'P 1'
#
loop_
_entity.id
_entity.type
_entity.pdbx_description
1 polymer ?
#
loop_
_entity_poly.entity_id
_entity_poly.type
_entity_poly.pdbx_seq_one_letter_code
_entity_poly.pdbx_strand_id
1 'polypeptide(L)'
;MVNIAAMMDMSSPAVSHHLRILRDSGLLTTRRDGKEVYYHAADTAQARLLHELIEQVMDVACPQWRAEAEQVRLIREIHDYLLAHMDQRITIEGLCHLYPINPTTLKEVFKDVYGTSIAAHLKEHRMEKAARLLRETDASMAEVARRVGYESQSKFTAAFKDQYGCLPTMYRKMS
;
A
#
# COMPACT_ATOMS: atom_id res chain seq x y z
N MET A 1 -10.09 4.84 5.05
CA MET A 1 -10.05 6.12 5.79
C MET A 1 -10.05 5.81 7.27
N VAL A 2 -9.07 6.30 8.02
CA VAL A 2 -8.96 6.04 9.46
C VAL A 2 -9.82 7.05 10.20
N ASN A 3 -10.80 6.57 10.98
CA ASN A 3 -11.60 7.43 11.85
C ASN A 3 -10.91 7.56 13.22
N ILE A 4 -10.20 8.67 13.41
CA ILE A 4 -9.42 8.95 14.64
C ILE A 4 -10.32 8.90 15.88
N ALA A 5 -11.57 9.36 15.81
CA ALA A 5 -12.50 9.34 16.93
C ALA A 5 -12.81 7.91 17.39
N ALA A 6 -13.05 7.00 16.44
CA ALA A 6 -13.29 5.60 16.74
C ALA A 6 -12.03 4.89 17.29
N MET A 7 -10.85 5.23 16.78
CA MET A 7 -9.58 4.67 17.28
C MET A 7 -9.25 5.10 18.71
N MET A 8 -9.62 6.32 19.08
CA MET A 8 -9.29 6.92 20.39
C MET A 8 -10.40 6.69 21.42
N ASP A 9 -11.50 6.03 21.05
CA ASP A 9 -12.72 5.91 21.85
C ASP A 9 -13.21 7.29 22.40
N MET A 10 -13.15 8.29 21.53
CA MET A 10 -13.50 9.68 21.86
C MET A 10 -14.64 10.17 20.97
N SER A 11 -15.41 11.14 21.48
CA SER A 11 -16.42 11.80 20.66
C SER A 11 -15.79 12.66 19.55
N SER A 12 -16.43 12.70 18.38
CA SER A 12 -15.94 13.52 17.23
C SER A 12 -15.73 15.00 17.57
N PRO A 13 -16.56 15.67 18.42
CA PRO A 13 -16.29 17.02 18.86
C PRO A 13 -15.03 17.17 19.71
N ALA A 14 -14.76 16.21 20.62
CA ALA A 14 -13.54 16.22 21.44
C ALA A 14 -12.27 16.06 20.58
N VAL A 15 -12.28 15.10 19.64
CA VAL A 15 -11.18 14.93 18.70
C VAL A 15 -10.96 16.19 17.86
N SER A 16 -12.03 16.79 17.33
CA SER A 16 -11.94 18.03 16.55
C SER A 16 -11.36 19.19 17.35
N HIS A 17 -11.68 19.27 18.64
CA HIS A 17 -11.11 20.27 19.54
C HIS A 17 -9.59 20.08 19.71
N HIS A 18 -9.13 18.87 19.99
CA HIS A 18 -7.71 18.57 20.14
C HIS A 18 -6.92 18.77 18.85
N LEU A 19 -7.45 18.31 17.71
CA LEU A 19 -6.82 18.52 16.42
C LEU A 19 -6.69 20.02 16.06
N ARG A 20 -7.67 20.84 16.46
CA ARG A 20 -7.59 22.29 16.29
C ARG A 20 -6.47 22.90 17.11
N ILE A 21 -6.33 22.51 18.39
CA ILE A 21 -5.25 22.99 19.25
C ILE A 21 -3.89 22.62 18.66
N LEU A 22 -3.71 21.38 18.21
CA LEU A 22 -2.46 20.91 17.59
C LEU A 22 -2.15 21.64 16.28
N ARG A 23 -3.15 21.98 15.49
CA ARG A 23 -2.99 22.82 14.28
C ARG A 23 -2.60 24.25 14.66
N ASP A 24 -3.30 24.85 15.59
CA ASP A 24 -3.08 26.25 16.00
C ASP A 24 -1.74 26.44 16.71
N SER A 25 -1.17 25.36 17.31
CA SER A 25 0.20 25.33 17.85
C SER A 25 1.28 25.03 16.80
N GLY A 26 0.91 24.88 15.52
CA GLY A 26 1.88 24.61 14.43
C GLY A 26 2.43 23.19 14.39
N LEU A 27 1.82 22.23 15.12
CA LEU A 27 2.21 20.83 15.11
C LEU A 27 1.54 20.03 13.98
N LEU A 28 0.36 20.48 13.53
CA LEU A 28 -0.36 19.89 12.42
C LEU A 28 -0.65 20.90 11.33
N THR A 29 -0.69 20.42 10.10
CA THR A 29 -1.27 21.12 8.93
C THR A 29 -2.55 20.43 8.50
N THR A 30 -3.41 21.14 7.78
CA THR A 30 -4.68 20.61 7.29
C THR A 30 -4.77 20.76 5.78
N ARG A 31 -5.28 19.73 5.12
CA ARG A 31 -5.71 19.77 3.72
C ARG A 31 -7.18 19.38 3.65
N ARG A 32 -7.97 20.20 2.96
CA ARG A 32 -9.39 19.90 2.74
C ARG A 32 -9.59 19.29 1.34
N ASP A 33 -10.35 18.20 1.29
CA ASP A 33 -10.78 17.58 0.05
C ASP A 33 -12.29 17.30 0.13
N GLY A 34 -13.06 18.13 -0.53
CA GLY A 34 -14.52 18.10 -0.46
C GLY A 34 -15.05 18.38 0.95
N LYS A 35 -15.74 17.38 1.52
CA LYS A 35 -16.29 17.42 2.89
C LYS A 35 -15.32 16.91 3.96
N GLU A 36 -14.18 16.37 3.55
CA GLU A 36 -13.20 15.73 4.43
C GLU A 36 -12.05 16.69 4.75
N VAL A 37 -11.52 16.57 5.96
CA VAL A 37 -10.34 17.32 6.42
C VAL A 37 -9.26 16.30 6.80
N TYR A 38 -8.13 16.40 6.12
CA TYR A 38 -6.96 15.58 6.37
C TYR A 38 -5.96 16.38 7.22
N TYR A 39 -5.40 15.71 8.22
CA TYR A 39 -4.39 16.27 9.10
C TYR A 39 -3.04 15.60 8.82
N HIS A 40 -1.99 16.40 8.74
CA HIS A 40 -0.62 15.96 8.54
C HIS A 40 0.27 16.60 9.60
N ALA A 41 1.33 15.93 10.01
CA ALA A 41 2.36 16.55 10.82
C ALA A 41 2.92 17.76 10.09
N ALA A 42 3.08 18.89 10.78
CA ALA A 42 3.69 20.08 10.20
C ALA A 42 5.20 19.87 10.04
N ASP A 43 5.79 20.42 8.97
CA ASP A 43 7.24 20.41 8.79
C ASP A 43 7.89 21.60 9.54
N THR A 44 7.68 21.66 10.85
CA THR A 44 8.26 22.65 11.75
C THR A 44 9.29 22.01 12.69
N ALA A 45 10.23 22.80 13.19
CA ALA A 45 11.20 22.31 14.15
C ALA A 45 10.54 21.74 15.42
N GLN A 46 9.44 22.38 15.87
CA GLN A 46 8.69 21.93 17.03
C GLN A 46 7.99 20.59 16.77
N ALA A 47 7.38 20.42 15.60
CA ALA A 47 6.69 19.17 15.23
C ALA A 47 7.70 18.02 15.10
N ARG A 48 8.87 18.26 14.51
CA ARG A 48 9.95 17.27 14.43
C ARG A 48 10.49 16.87 15.80
N LEU A 49 10.76 17.86 16.67
CA LEU A 49 11.23 17.58 18.04
C LEU A 49 10.22 16.80 18.86
N LEU A 50 8.93 17.16 18.77
CA LEU A 50 7.87 16.44 19.46
C LEU A 50 7.75 15.00 18.95
N HIS A 51 7.84 14.79 17.63
CA HIS A 51 7.81 13.46 17.02
C HIS A 51 8.96 12.59 17.54
N GLU A 52 10.18 13.13 17.54
CA GLU A 52 11.37 12.46 18.06
C GLU A 52 11.25 12.10 19.55
N LEU A 53 10.72 13.02 20.37
CA LEU A 53 10.46 12.75 21.80
C LEU A 53 9.40 11.67 22.00
N ILE A 54 8.32 11.68 21.21
CA ILE A 54 7.29 10.64 21.26
C ILE A 54 7.88 9.28 20.88
N GLU A 55 8.67 9.20 19.82
CA GLU A 55 9.35 7.96 19.41
C GLU A 55 10.25 7.44 20.52
N GLN A 56 11.08 8.29 21.15
CA GLN A 56 11.95 7.90 22.27
C GLN A 56 11.15 7.39 23.48
N VAL A 57 10.06 8.04 23.84
CA VAL A 57 9.18 7.60 24.93
C VAL A 57 8.51 6.27 24.60
N MET A 58 8.02 6.12 23.38
CA MET A 58 7.37 4.89 22.93
C MET A 58 8.34 3.71 22.85
N ASP A 59 9.58 3.93 22.47
CA ASP A 59 10.64 2.92 22.47
C ASP A 59 10.90 2.32 23.86
N VAL A 60 10.76 3.15 24.90
CA VAL A 60 10.94 2.71 26.30
C VAL A 60 9.67 2.14 26.89
N ALA A 61 8.53 2.79 26.64
CA ALA A 61 7.27 2.44 27.28
C ALA A 61 6.51 1.29 26.59
N CYS A 62 6.72 1.11 25.28
CA CYS A 62 5.98 0.14 24.47
C CYS A 62 6.91 -0.56 23.46
N PRO A 63 7.75 -1.51 23.87
CA PRO A 63 8.62 -2.26 22.95
C PRO A 63 7.86 -2.97 21.81
N GLN A 64 6.61 -3.34 22.04
CA GLN A 64 5.74 -3.98 21.04
C GLN A 64 5.40 -3.04 19.88
N TRP A 65 5.17 -1.77 20.14
CA TRP A 65 4.94 -0.74 19.12
C TRP A 65 6.08 -0.67 18.10
N ARG A 66 7.32 -0.73 18.58
CA ARG A 66 8.51 -0.70 17.72
C ARG A 66 8.56 -1.91 16.81
N ALA A 67 8.26 -3.10 17.34
CA ALA A 67 8.23 -4.34 16.56
C ALA A 67 7.15 -4.29 15.48
N GLU A 68 5.95 -3.77 15.80
CA GLU A 68 4.86 -3.60 14.83
C GLU A 68 5.20 -2.56 13.76
N ALA A 69 5.77 -1.40 14.14
CA ALA A 69 6.18 -0.37 13.20
C ALA A 69 7.29 -0.86 12.26
N GLU A 70 8.23 -1.66 12.77
CA GLU A 70 9.30 -2.27 11.98
C GLU A 70 8.76 -3.33 11.01
N GLN A 71 7.80 -4.13 11.44
CA GLN A 71 7.10 -5.08 10.56
C GLN A 71 6.35 -4.35 9.43
N VAL A 72 5.61 -3.29 9.73
CA VAL A 72 4.92 -2.49 8.71
C VAL A 72 5.90 -1.89 7.71
N ARG A 73 7.05 -1.37 8.18
CA ARG A 73 8.10 -0.85 7.30
C ARG A 73 8.65 -1.95 6.38
N LEU A 74 8.96 -3.11 6.94
CA LEU A 74 9.44 -4.26 6.18
C LEU A 74 8.43 -4.72 5.13
N ILE A 75 7.14 -4.73 5.46
CA ILE A 75 6.07 -5.06 4.51
C ILE A 75 5.99 -4.04 3.36
N ARG A 76 6.25 -2.76 3.60
CA ARG A 76 6.31 -1.75 2.53
C ARG A 76 7.51 -1.97 1.62
N GLU A 77 8.67 -2.31 2.16
CA GLU A 77 9.86 -2.67 1.36
C GLU A 77 9.59 -3.91 0.49
N ILE A 78 8.94 -4.93 1.05
CA ILE A 78 8.51 -6.12 0.31
C ILE A 78 7.52 -5.76 -0.80
N HIS A 79 6.56 -4.88 -0.53
CA HIS A 79 5.61 -4.40 -1.53
C HIS A 79 6.33 -3.70 -2.70
N ASP A 80 7.27 -2.79 -2.42
CA ASP A 80 8.02 -2.10 -3.44
C ASP A 80 8.87 -3.07 -4.29
N TYR A 81 9.48 -4.08 -3.64
CA TYR A 81 10.15 -5.17 -4.32
C TYR A 81 9.21 -5.95 -5.25
N LEU A 82 8.00 -6.30 -4.78
CA LEU A 82 6.98 -6.99 -5.58
C LEU A 82 6.60 -6.20 -6.83
N LEU A 83 6.41 -4.88 -6.70
CA LEU A 83 6.06 -4.02 -7.82
C LEU A 83 7.22 -3.85 -8.82
N ALA A 84 8.45 -3.79 -8.35
CA ALA A 84 9.63 -3.71 -9.20
C ALA A 84 9.89 -5.00 -10.00
N HIS A 85 9.47 -6.17 -9.48
CA HIS A 85 9.76 -7.48 -10.06
C HIS A 85 8.48 -8.22 -10.51
N MET A 86 7.45 -7.49 -10.93
CA MET A 86 6.16 -8.06 -11.34
C MET A 86 6.25 -9.03 -12.51
N ASP A 87 7.27 -8.92 -13.34
CA ASP A 87 7.55 -9.80 -14.48
C ASP A 87 8.11 -11.16 -14.08
N GLN A 88 8.53 -11.33 -12.81
CA GLN A 88 9.13 -12.55 -12.29
C GLN A 88 8.13 -13.40 -11.48
N ARG A 89 8.45 -14.68 -11.35
CA ARG A 89 7.73 -15.57 -10.44
C ARG A 89 8.26 -15.37 -9.02
N ILE A 90 7.49 -14.67 -8.18
CA ILE A 90 7.83 -14.44 -6.78
C ILE A 90 7.04 -15.45 -5.93
N THR A 91 7.72 -16.10 -4.98
CA THR A 91 7.11 -17.02 -4.00
C THR A 91 7.26 -16.48 -2.60
N ILE A 92 6.38 -16.91 -1.69
CA ILE A 92 6.45 -16.54 -0.27
C ILE A 92 7.79 -16.97 0.34
N GLU A 93 8.24 -18.20 0.02
CA GLU A 93 9.52 -18.73 0.48
C GLU A 93 10.68 -17.86 -0.03
N GLY A 94 10.64 -17.45 -1.29
CA GLY A 94 11.64 -16.55 -1.87
C GLY A 94 11.71 -15.20 -1.15
N LEU A 95 10.57 -14.61 -0.80
CA LEU A 95 10.52 -13.38 -0.02
C LEU A 95 11.09 -13.58 1.40
N CYS A 96 10.77 -14.69 2.06
CA CYS A 96 11.30 -14.99 3.39
C CYS A 96 12.80 -15.32 3.40
N HIS A 97 13.40 -15.65 2.25
CA HIS A 97 14.85 -15.75 2.11
C HIS A 97 15.52 -14.38 1.93
N LEU A 98 14.84 -13.42 1.29
CA LEU A 98 15.37 -12.08 1.06
C LEU A 98 15.18 -11.14 2.26
N TYR A 99 14.13 -11.37 3.03
CA TYR A 99 13.73 -10.50 4.14
C TYR A 99 13.61 -11.31 5.45
N PRO A 100 13.98 -10.73 6.60
CA PRO A 100 13.94 -11.41 7.90
C PRO A 100 12.50 -11.51 8.45
N ILE A 101 11.66 -12.26 7.75
CA ILE A 101 10.24 -12.44 8.11
C ILE A 101 9.81 -13.88 7.87
N ASN A 102 8.99 -14.44 8.77
CA ASN A 102 8.43 -15.76 8.57
C ASN A 102 7.17 -15.71 7.66
N PRO A 103 6.80 -16.83 7.00
CA PRO A 103 5.69 -16.89 6.05
C PRO A 103 4.32 -16.50 6.62
N THR A 104 4.08 -16.81 7.89
CA THR A 104 2.81 -16.52 8.57
C THR A 104 2.68 -15.02 8.82
N THR A 105 3.65 -14.43 9.48
CA THR A 105 3.70 -12.97 9.75
C THR A 105 3.67 -12.17 8.44
N LEU A 106 4.40 -12.60 7.40
CA LEU A 106 4.37 -11.95 6.10
C LEU A 106 2.95 -11.87 5.52
N LYS A 107 2.21 -12.99 5.54
CA LYS A 107 0.84 -13.03 4.99
C LYS A 107 -0.15 -12.22 5.81
N GLU A 108 -0.07 -12.30 7.13
CA GLU A 108 -0.97 -11.60 8.06
C GLU A 108 -0.74 -10.10 7.99
N VAL A 109 0.48 -9.63 8.25
CA VAL A 109 0.79 -8.19 8.27
C VAL A 109 0.60 -7.57 6.88
N PHE A 110 0.93 -8.27 5.79
CA PHE A 110 0.65 -7.77 4.44
C PHE A 110 -0.85 -7.57 4.20
N LYS A 111 -1.67 -8.53 4.64
CA LYS A 111 -3.13 -8.44 4.52
C LYS A 111 -3.69 -7.30 5.38
N ASP A 112 -3.15 -7.09 6.57
CA ASP A 112 -3.58 -6.00 7.47
C ASP A 112 -3.22 -4.62 6.88
N VAL A 113 -2.04 -4.48 6.27
CA VAL A 113 -1.58 -3.22 5.67
C VAL A 113 -2.28 -2.91 4.34
N TYR A 114 -2.47 -3.91 3.47
CA TYR A 114 -2.99 -3.71 2.10
C TYR A 114 -4.42 -4.23 1.88
N GLY A 115 -5.05 -4.80 2.89
CA GLY A 115 -6.43 -5.29 2.83
C GLY A 115 -6.63 -6.58 2.02
N THR A 116 -5.57 -7.11 1.39
CA THR A 116 -5.67 -8.26 0.48
C THR A 116 -4.42 -9.15 0.55
N SER A 117 -4.50 -10.36 0.00
CA SER A 117 -3.33 -11.26 -0.05
C SER A 117 -2.28 -10.78 -1.05
N ILE A 118 -1.01 -11.13 -0.82
CA ILE A 118 0.11 -10.80 -1.73
C ILE A 118 -0.19 -11.23 -3.18
N ALA A 119 -0.76 -12.43 -3.36
CA ALA A 119 -1.06 -12.94 -4.69
C ALA A 119 -2.17 -12.15 -5.41
N ALA A 120 -3.23 -11.77 -4.69
CA ALA A 120 -4.32 -10.96 -5.22
C ALA A 120 -3.85 -9.53 -5.53
N HIS A 121 -3.09 -8.93 -4.62
CA HIS A 121 -2.48 -7.61 -4.79
C HIS A 121 -1.57 -7.55 -6.03
N LEU A 122 -0.67 -8.53 -6.17
CA LEU A 122 0.22 -8.62 -7.33
C LEU A 122 -0.55 -8.86 -8.63
N LYS A 123 -1.63 -9.69 -8.61
CA LYS A 123 -2.51 -9.90 -9.77
C LYS A 123 -3.13 -8.59 -10.23
N GLU A 124 -3.65 -7.78 -9.31
CA GLU A 124 -4.28 -6.49 -9.59
C GLU A 124 -3.28 -5.54 -10.29
N HIS A 125 -2.11 -5.30 -9.71
CA HIS A 125 -1.08 -4.44 -10.30
C HIS A 125 -0.55 -4.95 -11.66
N ARG A 126 -0.44 -6.27 -11.83
CA ARG A 126 -0.11 -6.87 -13.14
C ARG A 126 -1.17 -6.54 -14.19
N MET A 127 -2.44 -6.59 -13.83
CA MET A 127 -3.54 -6.28 -14.74
C MET A 127 -3.61 -4.79 -15.05
N GLU A 128 -3.37 -3.91 -14.10
CA GLU A 128 -3.25 -2.45 -14.32
C GLU A 128 -2.11 -2.12 -15.28
N LYS A 129 -0.93 -2.71 -15.05
CA LYS A 129 0.23 -2.57 -15.97
C LYS A 129 -0.09 -3.10 -17.36
N ALA A 130 -0.80 -4.23 -17.46
CA ALA A 130 -1.23 -4.78 -18.74
C ALA A 130 -2.19 -3.83 -19.47
N ALA A 131 -3.19 -3.30 -18.79
CA ALA A 131 -4.14 -2.35 -19.36
C ALA A 131 -3.43 -1.09 -19.89
N ARG A 132 -2.42 -0.59 -19.18
CA ARG A 132 -1.57 0.53 -19.64
C ARG A 132 -0.79 0.16 -20.89
N LEU A 133 -0.09 -0.98 -20.88
CA LEU A 133 0.68 -1.45 -22.06
C LEU A 133 -0.21 -1.66 -23.30
N LEU A 134 -1.44 -2.15 -23.12
CA LEU A 134 -2.38 -2.33 -24.22
C LEU A 134 -2.83 -1.02 -24.86
N ARG A 135 -2.89 0.08 -24.10
CA ARG A 135 -3.24 1.42 -24.60
C ARG A 135 -2.07 2.17 -25.20
N GLU A 136 -0.89 2.02 -24.60
CA GLU A 136 0.27 2.86 -24.92
C GLU A 136 1.22 2.23 -25.93
N THR A 137 1.05 0.93 -26.25
CA THR A 137 1.98 0.20 -27.12
C THR A 137 1.27 -0.74 -28.09
N ASP A 138 1.92 -1.01 -29.22
CA ASP A 138 1.52 -2.03 -30.21
C ASP A 138 2.08 -3.43 -29.87
N ALA A 139 2.58 -3.65 -28.66
CA ALA A 139 3.14 -4.93 -28.24
C ALA A 139 2.14 -6.08 -28.46
N SER A 140 2.61 -7.24 -28.93
CA SER A 140 1.76 -8.41 -29.10
C SER A 140 1.16 -8.88 -27.75
N MET A 141 0.05 -9.62 -27.79
CA MET A 141 -0.58 -10.16 -26.55
C MET A 141 0.38 -11.05 -25.77
N ALA A 142 1.21 -11.82 -26.47
CA ALA A 142 2.23 -12.66 -25.85
C ALA A 142 3.32 -11.80 -25.17
N GLU A 143 3.72 -10.70 -25.79
CA GLU A 143 4.69 -9.76 -25.22
C GLU A 143 4.13 -9.07 -23.99
N VAL A 144 2.88 -8.57 -24.03
CA VAL A 144 2.22 -7.98 -22.87
C VAL A 144 2.14 -9.00 -21.72
N ALA A 145 1.70 -10.23 -22.00
CA ALA A 145 1.63 -11.29 -21.00
C ALA A 145 2.98 -11.50 -20.30
N ARG A 146 4.06 -11.61 -21.08
CA ARG A 146 5.42 -11.78 -20.54
C ARG A 146 5.86 -10.60 -19.68
N ARG A 147 5.66 -9.36 -20.13
CA ARG A 147 6.04 -8.13 -19.41
C ARG A 147 5.32 -7.96 -18.08
N VAL A 148 4.18 -8.62 -17.92
CA VAL A 148 3.41 -8.61 -16.65
C VAL A 148 3.50 -9.92 -15.89
N GLY A 149 4.49 -10.79 -16.21
CA GLY A 149 4.85 -11.97 -15.44
C GLY A 149 3.94 -13.18 -15.65
N TYR A 150 3.28 -13.29 -16.82
CA TYR A 150 2.53 -14.48 -17.20
C TYR A 150 3.33 -15.34 -18.19
N GLU A 151 3.54 -16.60 -17.84
CA GLU A 151 4.24 -17.57 -18.67
C GLU A 151 3.46 -17.96 -19.93
N SER A 152 2.11 -17.86 -19.88
CA SER A 152 1.26 -18.17 -21.03
C SER A 152 0.25 -17.07 -21.32
N GLN A 153 0.06 -16.78 -22.59
CA GLN A 153 -0.94 -15.84 -23.09
C GLN A 153 -2.36 -16.25 -22.67
N SER A 154 -2.65 -17.56 -22.60
CA SER A 154 -3.97 -18.06 -22.21
C SER A 154 -4.30 -17.72 -20.76
N LYS A 155 -3.35 -17.94 -19.83
CA LYS A 155 -3.50 -17.59 -18.42
C LYS A 155 -3.66 -16.07 -18.24
N PHE A 156 -2.87 -15.29 -18.98
CA PHE A 156 -2.99 -13.83 -19.01
C PHE A 156 -4.38 -13.40 -19.49
N THR A 157 -4.83 -13.91 -20.64
CA THR A 157 -6.12 -13.54 -21.22
C THR A 157 -7.28 -13.86 -20.27
N ALA A 158 -7.25 -15.00 -19.59
CA ALA A 158 -8.25 -15.38 -18.59
C ALA A 158 -8.24 -14.41 -17.40
N ALA A 159 -7.07 -14.10 -16.85
CA ALA A 159 -6.91 -13.18 -15.72
C ALA A 159 -7.35 -11.76 -16.08
N PHE A 160 -7.03 -11.30 -17.29
CA PHE A 160 -7.43 -9.97 -17.79
C PHE A 160 -8.96 -9.87 -17.97
N LYS A 161 -9.57 -10.90 -18.57
CA LYS A 161 -11.03 -10.97 -18.72
C LYS A 161 -11.75 -11.00 -17.38
N ASP A 162 -11.20 -11.72 -16.41
CA ASP A 162 -11.73 -11.78 -15.04
C ASP A 162 -11.74 -10.39 -14.37
N GLN A 163 -10.68 -9.59 -14.59
CA GLN A 163 -10.52 -8.26 -13.99
C GLN A 163 -11.30 -7.16 -14.71
N TYR A 164 -11.32 -7.18 -16.05
CA TYR A 164 -11.88 -6.08 -16.88
C TYR A 164 -13.16 -6.46 -17.63
N GLY A 165 -13.65 -7.68 -17.50
CA GLY A 165 -14.89 -8.15 -18.15
C GLY A 165 -14.79 -8.38 -19.65
N CYS A 166 -13.67 -8.03 -20.30
CA CYS A 166 -13.46 -8.16 -21.75
C CYS A 166 -12.08 -8.75 -22.08
N LEU A 167 -11.94 -9.23 -23.32
CA LEU A 167 -10.65 -9.74 -23.80
C LEU A 167 -9.62 -8.60 -23.99
N PRO A 168 -8.32 -8.84 -23.76
CA PRO A 168 -7.26 -7.83 -23.96
C PRO A 168 -7.28 -7.22 -25.37
N THR A 169 -7.59 -8.03 -26.39
CA THR A 169 -7.70 -7.57 -27.79
C THR A 169 -8.87 -6.61 -28.02
N MET A 170 -9.99 -6.82 -27.30
CA MET A 170 -11.12 -5.91 -27.35
C MET A 170 -10.82 -4.62 -26.57
N TYR A 171 -10.21 -4.76 -25.40
CA TYR A 171 -9.80 -3.62 -24.58
C TYR A 171 -8.90 -2.65 -25.36
N ARG A 172 -7.91 -3.17 -26.10
CA ARG A 172 -7.03 -2.36 -26.98
C ARG A 172 -7.78 -1.60 -28.06
N LYS A 173 -8.85 -2.17 -28.62
CA LYS A 173 -9.64 -1.53 -29.69
C LYS A 173 -10.58 -0.44 -29.16
N MET A 174 -10.91 -0.49 -27.88
CA MET A 174 -11.83 0.47 -27.21
C MET A 174 -11.10 1.66 -26.60
N SER A 175 -9.77 1.56 -26.51
CA SER A 175 -8.90 2.60 -25.94
C SER A 175 -8.26 3.41 -27.04
#